data_a87d9dbe461b7b33b45dfd2124a8a513
#
_entry.id   a87d9dbe461b7b33b45dfd2124a8a513
#
_cell.length_a   1.000
_cell.length_b   1.000
_cell.length_c   1.000
_cell.angle_alpha   90.00
_cell.angle_beta   90.00
_cell.angle_gamma   90.00
#
_symmetry.space_group_name_H-M   'P 1'
#
loop_
_entity.id
_entity.type
_entity.pdbx_description
1 polymer ?
#
loop_
_entity_poly.entity_id
_entity_poly.type
_entity_poly.pdbx_seq_one_letter_code
_entity_poly.pdbx_strand_id
1 'polypeptide(L)'
;MPQVRVLLVDDHKILREGLHSLLSMQEDIQVVGEASDGQAALELIRQLKPDIVVMDIAMPGMDGLEATRRIKSDFPETRVLILTQHDNREYVFSLLQAGAAGYILKKSGGAEVINAIRSTFAEGAFLPPGIAREVIDRYIQRPQEETGRPHLTDREKQVLRLIAEGKTNKEIAEILFFERQDRDGASHEHHGKIGHSQSH
;
A
#
# COMPACT_ATOMS: atom_id res chain seq x y z
N MET A 1 14.39 -7.02 -20.40
CA MET A 1 14.22 -6.74 -18.96
C MET A 1 13.50 -7.94 -18.37
N PRO A 2 13.70 -8.33 -17.11
CA PRO A 2 12.89 -9.38 -16.51
C PRO A 2 11.42 -8.97 -16.54
N GLN A 3 10.55 -9.87 -17.00
CA GLN A 3 9.12 -9.65 -16.99
C GLN A 3 8.54 -9.89 -15.60
N VAL A 4 7.58 -9.06 -15.18
CA VAL A 4 6.83 -9.25 -13.94
C VAL A 4 5.87 -10.43 -14.12
N ARG A 5 6.02 -11.46 -13.30
CA ARG A 5 5.20 -12.68 -13.37
C ARG A 5 3.94 -12.53 -12.55
N VAL A 6 2.80 -12.54 -13.21
CA VAL A 6 1.49 -12.27 -12.62
C VAL A 6 0.60 -13.49 -12.64
N LEU A 7 0.00 -13.85 -11.50
CA LEU A 7 -1.10 -14.81 -11.39
C LEU A 7 -2.42 -14.04 -11.26
N LEU A 8 -3.41 -14.36 -12.09
CA LEU A 8 -4.76 -13.78 -12.01
C LEU A 8 -5.69 -14.71 -11.22
N VAL A 9 -6.39 -14.15 -10.23
CA VAL A 9 -7.31 -14.91 -9.37
C VAL A 9 -8.64 -14.16 -9.26
N ASP A 10 -9.67 -14.67 -9.93
CA ASP A 10 -11.01 -14.07 -9.96
C ASP A 10 -12.00 -15.17 -10.37
N ASP A 11 -13.16 -15.29 -9.74
CA ASP A 11 -14.18 -16.28 -10.11
C ASP A 11 -14.95 -15.89 -11.38
N HIS A 12 -14.88 -14.59 -11.78
CA HIS A 12 -15.51 -14.09 -13.00
C HIS A 12 -14.64 -14.34 -14.23
N LYS A 13 -14.93 -15.42 -14.97
CA LYS A 13 -14.17 -15.86 -16.15
C LYS A 13 -13.94 -14.73 -17.18
N ILE A 14 -14.99 -13.97 -17.53
CA ILE A 14 -14.90 -12.90 -18.55
C ILE A 14 -13.92 -11.80 -18.12
N LEU A 15 -13.93 -11.41 -16.84
CA LEU A 15 -13.01 -10.41 -16.32
C LEU A 15 -11.56 -10.92 -16.35
N ARG A 16 -11.37 -12.18 -15.95
CA ARG A 16 -10.06 -12.82 -15.95
C ARG A 16 -9.46 -12.91 -17.35
N GLU A 17 -10.26 -13.35 -18.36
CA GLU A 17 -9.87 -13.37 -19.77
C GLU A 17 -9.57 -11.96 -20.32
N GLY A 18 -10.35 -10.96 -19.90
CA GLY A 18 -10.12 -9.55 -20.27
C GLY A 18 -8.82 -9.01 -19.69
N LEU A 19 -8.53 -9.28 -18.42
CA LEU A 19 -7.27 -8.91 -17.77
C LEU A 19 -6.08 -9.64 -18.40
N HIS A 20 -6.22 -10.93 -18.68
CA HIS A 20 -5.18 -11.68 -19.39
C HIS A 20 -4.84 -11.02 -20.74
N SER A 21 -5.86 -10.74 -21.55
CA SER A 21 -5.67 -10.11 -22.86
C SER A 21 -5.00 -8.75 -22.73
N LEU A 22 -5.42 -7.93 -21.77
CA LEU A 22 -4.86 -6.62 -21.51
C LEU A 22 -3.38 -6.67 -21.08
N LEU A 23 -3.06 -7.57 -20.15
CA LEU A 23 -1.70 -7.72 -19.63
C LEU A 23 -0.76 -8.36 -20.64
N SER A 24 -1.25 -9.27 -21.48
CA SER A 24 -0.47 -9.90 -22.57
C SER A 24 -0.02 -8.92 -23.65
N MET A 25 -0.64 -7.72 -23.74
CA MET A 25 -0.17 -6.65 -24.62
C MET A 25 1.02 -5.86 -24.05
N GLN A 26 1.41 -6.12 -22.80
CA GLN A 26 2.53 -5.45 -22.15
C GLN A 26 3.80 -6.31 -22.28
N GLU A 27 4.89 -5.74 -22.80
CA GLU A 27 6.16 -6.45 -22.98
C GLU A 27 6.84 -6.82 -21.65
N ASP A 28 6.57 -6.06 -20.59
CA ASP A 28 7.17 -6.17 -19.26
C ASP A 28 6.35 -6.99 -18.27
N ILE A 29 5.16 -7.51 -18.66
CA ILE A 29 4.28 -8.31 -17.81
C ILE A 29 4.01 -9.67 -18.45
N GLN A 30 4.10 -10.73 -17.67
CA GLN A 30 3.76 -12.09 -18.08
C GLN A 30 2.68 -12.67 -17.17
N VAL A 31 1.52 -12.98 -17.71
CA VAL A 31 0.51 -13.80 -17.00
C VAL A 31 0.99 -15.24 -17.00
N VAL A 32 1.36 -15.75 -15.81
CA VAL A 32 1.92 -17.10 -15.65
C VAL A 32 0.87 -18.15 -15.30
N GLY A 33 -0.34 -17.73 -14.93
CA GLY A 33 -1.44 -18.64 -14.61
C GLY A 33 -2.72 -17.90 -14.24
N GLU A 34 -3.80 -18.69 -14.11
CA GLU A 34 -5.12 -18.22 -13.74
C GLU A 34 -5.75 -19.19 -12.72
N ALA A 35 -6.48 -18.64 -11.74
CA ALA A 35 -7.27 -19.41 -10.77
C ALA A 35 -8.65 -18.79 -10.62
N SER A 36 -9.62 -19.59 -10.16
CA SER A 36 -11.00 -19.17 -9.91
C SER A 36 -11.35 -19.03 -8.43
N ASP A 37 -10.44 -19.40 -7.56
CA ASP A 37 -10.63 -19.38 -6.11
C ASP A 37 -9.28 -19.35 -5.37
N GLY A 38 -9.33 -19.08 -4.05
CA GLY A 38 -8.13 -18.96 -3.23
C GLY A 38 -7.34 -20.26 -3.07
N GLN A 39 -8.01 -21.42 -3.05
CA GLN A 39 -7.33 -22.72 -2.91
C GLN A 39 -6.51 -23.06 -4.15
N ALA A 40 -7.10 -22.92 -5.33
CA ALA A 40 -6.40 -23.09 -6.60
C ALA A 40 -5.24 -22.10 -6.75
N ALA A 41 -5.43 -20.85 -6.27
CA ALA A 41 -4.36 -19.85 -6.26
C ALA A 41 -3.14 -20.30 -5.45
N LEU A 42 -3.32 -20.83 -4.24
CA LEU A 42 -2.20 -21.30 -3.40
C LEU A 42 -1.43 -22.45 -4.05
N GLU A 43 -2.11 -23.35 -4.72
CA GLU A 43 -1.48 -24.48 -5.46
C GLU A 43 -0.63 -23.96 -6.63
N LEU A 44 -1.16 -23.00 -7.41
CA LEU A 44 -0.43 -22.39 -8.52
C LEU A 44 0.73 -21.51 -8.07
N ILE A 45 0.59 -20.77 -6.95
CA ILE A 45 1.69 -19.98 -6.39
C ILE A 45 2.89 -20.87 -6.04
N ARG A 46 2.65 -22.01 -5.42
CA ARG A 46 3.72 -22.97 -5.08
C ARG A 46 4.47 -23.48 -6.30
N GLN A 47 3.76 -23.72 -7.39
CA GLN A 47 4.31 -24.27 -8.65
C GLN A 47 4.99 -23.18 -9.49
N LEU A 48 4.30 -22.04 -9.65
CA LEU A 48 4.66 -21.01 -10.62
C LEU A 48 5.54 -19.91 -10.02
N LYS A 49 5.51 -19.72 -8.70
CA LYS A 49 6.25 -18.65 -7.98
C LYS A 49 6.07 -17.29 -8.66
N PRO A 50 4.84 -16.75 -8.74
CA PRO A 50 4.59 -15.44 -9.33
C PRO A 50 5.17 -14.34 -8.43
N ASP A 51 5.57 -13.22 -9.04
CA ASP A 51 5.96 -12.02 -8.31
C ASP A 51 4.75 -11.32 -7.67
N ILE A 52 3.64 -11.29 -8.43
CA ILE A 52 2.40 -10.63 -8.03
C ILE A 52 1.21 -11.54 -8.28
N VAL A 53 0.29 -11.57 -7.33
CA VAL A 53 -1.05 -12.14 -7.48
C VAL A 53 -2.06 -11.01 -7.55
N VAL A 54 -2.78 -10.88 -8.65
CA VAL A 54 -3.96 -10.01 -8.74
C VAL A 54 -5.16 -10.81 -8.27
N MET A 55 -5.72 -10.44 -7.12
CA MET A 55 -6.67 -11.26 -6.36
C MET A 55 -8.02 -10.58 -6.19
N ASP A 56 -9.09 -11.21 -6.62
CA ASP A 56 -10.44 -10.81 -6.19
C ASP A 56 -10.69 -11.20 -4.73
N ILE A 57 -11.58 -10.47 -4.08
CA ILE A 57 -11.96 -10.75 -2.68
C ILE A 57 -13.10 -11.75 -2.62
N ALA A 58 -14.15 -11.51 -3.42
CA ALA A 58 -15.42 -12.21 -3.32
C ALA A 58 -15.40 -13.46 -4.22
N MET A 59 -14.80 -14.53 -3.72
CA MET A 59 -14.71 -15.81 -4.42
C MET A 59 -15.36 -16.93 -3.60
N PRO A 60 -15.92 -17.97 -4.25
CA PRO A 60 -16.47 -19.13 -3.54
C PRO A 60 -15.37 -19.93 -2.85
N GLY A 61 -15.72 -20.59 -1.74
CA GLY A 61 -14.78 -21.39 -0.96
C GLY A 61 -13.83 -20.55 -0.15
N MET A 62 -12.55 -20.51 -0.52
CA MET A 62 -11.56 -19.64 0.12
C MET A 62 -11.62 -18.24 -0.51
N ASP A 63 -12.04 -17.25 0.27
CA ASP A 63 -12.09 -15.86 -0.15
C ASP A 63 -10.70 -15.22 -0.28
N GLY A 64 -10.64 -14.04 -0.92
CA GLY A 64 -9.38 -13.34 -1.15
C GLY A 64 -8.70 -12.85 0.12
N LEU A 65 -9.43 -12.60 1.21
CA LEU A 65 -8.85 -12.18 2.48
C LEU A 65 -8.10 -13.33 3.15
N GLU A 66 -8.72 -14.51 3.22
CA GLU A 66 -8.08 -15.72 3.77
C GLU A 66 -6.91 -16.17 2.89
N ALA A 67 -7.09 -16.14 1.56
CA ALA A 67 -6.01 -16.44 0.63
C ALA A 67 -4.81 -15.49 0.82
N THR A 68 -5.05 -14.17 0.98
CA THR A 68 -4.00 -13.19 1.22
C THR A 68 -3.21 -13.48 2.50
N ARG A 69 -3.88 -13.84 3.60
CA ARG A 69 -3.20 -14.21 4.85
C ARG A 69 -2.28 -15.41 4.67
N ARG A 70 -2.76 -16.45 3.98
CA ARG A 70 -1.97 -17.67 3.71
C ARG A 70 -0.80 -17.38 2.77
N ILE A 71 -1.02 -16.60 1.71
CA ILE A 71 0.06 -16.20 0.80
C ILE A 71 1.14 -15.45 1.58
N LYS A 72 0.74 -14.48 2.44
CA LYS A 72 1.71 -13.71 3.22
C LYS A 72 2.51 -14.57 4.20
N SER A 73 1.89 -15.60 4.79
CA SER A 73 2.55 -16.56 5.68
C SER A 73 3.48 -17.52 4.94
N ASP A 74 2.99 -18.14 3.87
CA ASP A 74 3.62 -19.29 3.25
C ASP A 74 4.53 -18.91 2.07
N PHE A 75 4.27 -17.76 1.44
CA PHE A 75 4.98 -17.24 0.25
C PHE A 75 5.30 -15.74 0.39
N PRO A 76 6.15 -15.34 1.35
CA PRO A 76 6.39 -13.93 1.70
C PRO A 76 6.95 -13.07 0.55
N GLU A 77 7.59 -13.69 -0.44
CA GLU A 77 8.11 -13.02 -1.63
C GLU A 77 7.01 -12.66 -2.65
N THR A 78 5.88 -13.38 -2.63
CA THR A 78 4.76 -13.12 -3.53
C THR A 78 3.92 -11.98 -2.97
N ARG A 79 3.71 -10.93 -3.75
CA ARG A 79 2.90 -9.76 -3.37
C ARG A 79 1.47 -9.94 -3.84
N VAL A 80 0.52 -9.58 -2.98
CA VAL A 80 -0.90 -9.66 -3.30
C VAL A 80 -1.43 -8.26 -3.59
N LEU A 81 -1.91 -8.06 -4.81
CA LEU A 81 -2.60 -6.86 -5.28
C LEU A 81 -4.10 -7.16 -5.37
N ILE A 82 -4.89 -6.55 -4.51
CA ILE A 82 -6.33 -6.80 -4.47
C ILE A 82 -7.04 -6.04 -5.59
N LEU A 83 -7.93 -6.73 -6.29
CA LEU A 83 -8.82 -6.17 -7.31
C LEU A 83 -10.27 -6.43 -6.91
N THR A 84 -11.07 -5.42 -6.56
CA THR A 84 -12.41 -5.60 -6.00
C THR A 84 -13.43 -4.63 -6.57
N GLN A 85 -14.71 -5.02 -6.52
CA GLN A 85 -15.83 -4.14 -6.85
C GLN A 85 -16.21 -3.22 -5.68
N HIS A 86 -15.85 -3.60 -4.45
CA HIS A 86 -16.31 -2.94 -3.24
C HIS A 86 -15.42 -1.74 -2.85
N ASP A 87 -16.06 -0.60 -2.69
CA ASP A 87 -15.47 0.66 -2.22
C ASP A 87 -15.55 0.77 -0.67
N ASN A 88 -15.75 -0.36 0.02
CA ASN A 88 -15.89 -0.37 1.47
C ASN A 88 -14.53 -0.27 2.14
N ARG A 89 -14.30 0.86 2.77
CA ARG A 89 -13.05 1.24 3.43
C ARG A 89 -12.64 0.33 4.58
N GLU A 90 -13.59 -0.23 5.33
CA GLU A 90 -13.27 -1.18 6.41
C GLU A 90 -12.66 -2.48 5.87
N TYR A 91 -13.11 -2.90 4.69
CA TYR A 91 -12.55 -4.06 4.02
C TYR A 91 -11.09 -3.84 3.57
N VAL A 92 -10.77 -2.64 3.08
CA VAL A 92 -9.40 -2.29 2.69
C VAL A 92 -8.42 -2.44 3.85
N PHE A 93 -8.81 -1.99 5.05
CA PHE A 93 -7.97 -2.15 6.24
C PHE A 93 -7.72 -3.61 6.60
N SER A 94 -8.76 -4.43 6.55
CA SER A 94 -8.62 -5.85 6.84
C SER A 94 -7.68 -6.55 5.86
N LEU A 95 -7.71 -6.15 4.58
CA LEU A 95 -6.83 -6.68 3.54
C LEU A 95 -5.38 -6.24 3.72
N LEU A 96 -5.15 -4.97 4.04
CA LEU A 96 -3.80 -4.47 4.34
C LEU A 96 -3.23 -5.12 5.60
N GLN A 97 -4.04 -5.34 6.64
CA GLN A 97 -3.63 -6.09 7.83
C GLN A 97 -3.34 -7.56 7.53
N ALA A 98 -4.04 -8.15 6.56
CA ALA A 98 -3.76 -9.50 6.07
C ALA A 98 -2.45 -9.59 5.27
N GLY A 99 -1.85 -8.46 4.90
CA GLY A 99 -0.59 -8.38 4.19
C GLY A 99 -0.71 -8.11 2.69
N ALA A 100 -1.87 -7.62 2.22
CA ALA A 100 -1.99 -7.14 0.85
C ALA A 100 -0.98 -6.01 0.58
N ALA A 101 -0.30 -6.08 -0.55
CA ALA A 101 0.66 -5.07 -1.01
C ALA A 101 -0.03 -3.90 -1.72
N GLY A 102 -1.28 -4.08 -2.14
CA GLY A 102 -1.99 -3.03 -2.83
C GLY A 102 -3.48 -3.33 -3.00
N TYR A 103 -4.17 -2.31 -3.50
CA TYR A 103 -5.61 -2.32 -3.67
C TYR A 103 -6.02 -1.52 -4.91
N ILE A 104 -6.92 -2.07 -5.72
CA ILE A 104 -7.49 -1.43 -6.91
C ILE A 104 -8.98 -1.74 -6.97
N LEU A 105 -9.77 -0.78 -7.44
CA LEU A 105 -11.17 -1.01 -7.78
C LEU A 105 -11.33 -1.58 -9.19
N LYS A 106 -12.19 -2.57 -9.39
CA LYS A 106 -12.50 -3.13 -10.72
C LYS A 106 -13.04 -2.06 -11.71
N LYS A 107 -13.60 -0.95 -11.20
CA LYS A 107 -14.06 0.20 -12.01
C LYS A 107 -12.94 1.13 -12.49
N SER A 108 -11.73 1.00 -11.97
CA SER A 108 -10.62 1.94 -12.26
C SER A 108 -10.05 1.84 -13.67
N GLY A 109 -10.36 0.76 -14.39
CA GLY A 109 -9.90 0.56 -15.75
C GLY A 109 -8.52 -0.09 -15.87
N GLY A 110 -8.23 -0.59 -17.08
CA GLY A 110 -7.06 -1.44 -17.32
C GLY A 110 -5.71 -0.73 -17.15
N ALA A 111 -5.64 0.54 -17.50
CA ALA A 111 -4.40 1.31 -17.35
C ALA A 111 -3.95 1.44 -15.89
N GLU A 112 -4.92 1.57 -14.96
CA GLU A 112 -4.62 1.63 -13.53
C GLU A 112 -4.17 0.27 -12.99
N VAL A 113 -4.74 -0.84 -13.47
CA VAL A 113 -4.28 -2.20 -13.11
C VAL A 113 -2.82 -2.41 -13.54
N ILE A 114 -2.47 -2.03 -14.77
CA ILE A 114 -1.08 -2.12 -15.27
C ILE A 114 -0.14 -1.28 -14.41
N ASN A 115 -0.51 -0.02 -14.13
CA ASN A 115 0.29 0.87 -13.30
C ASN A 115 0.47 0.30 -11.88
N ALA A 116 -0.59 -0.22 -11.28
CA ALA A 116 -0.52 -0.80 -9.95
C ALA A 116 0.37 -2.06 -9.89
N ILE A 117 0.35 -2.92 -10.92
CA ILE A 117 1.26 -4.06 -11.01
C ILE A 117 2.71 -3.56 -11.05
N ARG A 118 3.02 -2.58 -11.90
CA ARG A 118 4.36 -2.01 -12.02
C ARG A 118 4.85 -1.37 -10.72
N SER A 119 4.01 -0.52 -10.12
CA SER A 119 4.34 0.13 -8.83
C SER A 119 4.49 -0.90 -7.71
N THR A 120 3.60 -1.88 -7.62
CA THR A 120 3.73 -2.96 -6.62
C THR A 120 5.03 -3.73 -6.81
N PHE A 121 5.43 -4.02 -8.06
CA PHE A 121 6.70 -4.72 -8.34
C PHE A 121 7.92 -3.87 -8.01
N ALA A 122 7.93 -2.59 -8.40
CA ALA A 122 9.09 -1.70 -8.24
C ALA A 122 9.24 -1.16 -6.81
N GLU A 123 8.11 -0.77 -6.19
CA GLU A 123 8.09 -0.01 -4.94
C GLU A 123 7.61 -0.82 -3.74
N GLY A 124 7.09 -2.02 -3.98
CA GLY A 124 6.59 -2.92 -2.93
C GLY A 124 5.12 -2.77 -2.59
N ALA A 125 4.47 -1.66 -2.95
CA ALA A 125 3.06 -1.41 -2.67
C ALA A 125 2.41 -0.46 -3.68
N PHE A 126 1.08 -0.53 -3.77
CA PHE A 126 0.25 0.42 -4.51
C PHE A 126 -1.06 0.70 -3.76
N LEU A 127 -1.30 1.97 -3.44
CA LEU A 127 -2.59 2.41 -2.89
C LEU A 127 -3.04 3.67 -3.64
N PRO A 128 -4.31 3.73 -4.10
CA PRO A 128 -4.88 4.96 -4.61
C PRO A 128 -4.80 6.09 -3.57
N PRO A 129 -4.55 7.36 -3.98
CA PRO A 129 -4.32 8.46 -3.04
C PRO A 129 -5.40 8.64 -1.97
N GLY A 130 -6.68 8.43 -2.31
CA GLY A 130 -7.79 8.52 -1.36
C GLY A 130 -7.74 7.47 -0.26
N ILE A 131 -7.29 6.26 -0.59
CA ILE A 131 -7.12 5.15 0.36
C ILE A 131 -5.85 5.35 1.19
N ALA A 132 -4.76 5.76 0.57
CA ALA A 132 -3.49 6.03 1.27
C ALA A 132 -3.69 7.06 2.38
N ARG A 133 -4.39 8.17 2.10
CA ARG A 133 -4.70 9.20 3.10
C ARG A 133 -5.48 8.64 4.28
N GLU A 134 -6.49 7.84 4.03
CA GLU A 134 -7.31 7.26 5.10
C GLU A 134 -6.56 6.24 5.96
N VAL A 135 -5.73 5.41 5.33
CA VAL A 135 -4.85 4.47 6.06
C VAL A 135 -3.96 5.24 7.03
N ILE A 136 -3.38 6.33 6.58
CA ILE A 136 -2.52 7.19 7.40
C ILE A 136 -3.32 7.87 8.52
N ASP A 137 -4.48 8.45 8.22
CA ASP A 137 -5.32 9.11 9.21
C ASP A 137 -5.77 8.14 10.31
N ARG A 138 -6.19 6.92 9.96
CA ARG A 138 -6.52 5.87 10.94
C ARG A 138 -5.32 5.43 11.77
N TYR A 139 -4.16 5.31 11.16
CA TYR A 139 -2.94 4.94 11.88
C TYR A 139 -2.54 6.01 12.90
N ILE A 140 -2.68 7.29 12.52
CA ILE A 140 -2.37 8.44 13.39
C ILE A 140 -3.41 8.60 14.52
N GLN A 141 -4.69 8.30 14.25
CA GLN A 141 -5.81 8.48 15.19
C GLN A 141 -6.01 7.30 16.15
N ARG A 142 -5.33 6.16 15.95
CA ARG A 142 -5.43 5.05 16.92
C ARG A 142 -4.93 5.50 18.28
N PRO A 143 -5.76 5.41 19.35
CA PRO A 143 -5.28 5.56 20.71
C PRO A 143 -4.16 4.54 20.95
N GLN A 144 -3.15 4.95 21.69
CA GLN A 144 -2.00 4.11 22.07
C GLN A 144 -2.47 2.97 22.99
N GLU A 145 -3.01 1.90 22.43
CA GLU A 145 -3.10 0.66 23.19
C GLU A 145 -1.71 0.01 23.19
N GLU A 146 -1.22 -0.23 24.38
CA GLU A 146 0.09 -0.79 24.74
C GLU A 146 0.30 -2.18 24.14
N THR A 147 0.62 -2.26 22.87
CA THR A 147 1.15 -3.49 22.27
C THR A 147 2.48 -3.13 21.63
N GLY A 148 3.58 -3.64 22.18
CA GLY A 148 4.99 -3.41 21.90
C GLY A 148 5.45 -3.31 20.42
N ARG A 149 4.75 -2.58 19.59
CA ARG A 149 5.12 -2.23 18.21
C ARG A 149 5.83 -0.88 18.21
N PRO A 150 6.88 -0.69 17.42
CA PRO A 150 7.57 0.59 17.33
C PRO A 150 6.57 1.68 16.89
N HIS A 151 6.40 2.69 17.73
CA HIS A 151 5.56 3.85 17.43
C HIS A 151 6.28 4.73 16.40
N LEU A 152 5.54 5.17 15.38
CA LEU A 152 6.06 6.20 14.51
C LEU A 152 6.33 7.47 15.31
N THR A 153 7.51 8.00 15.16
CA THR A 153 7.88 9.32 15.67
C THR A 153 7.02 10.39 14.99
N ASP A 154 6.90 11.56 15.60
CA ASP A 154 6.14 12.67 14.99
C ASP A 154 6.70 13.05 13.62
N ARG A 155 7.99 12.87 13.44
CA ARG A 155 8.68 13.08 12.15
C ARG A 155 8.25 12.07 11.09
N GLU A 156 8.17 10.79 11.43
CA GLU A 156 7.70 9.74 10.53
C GLU A 156 6.23 9.93 10.16
N LYS A 157 5.38 10.33 11.11
CA LYS A 157 3.97 10.69 10.85
C LYS A 157 3.86 11.85 9.85
N GLN A 158 4.73 12.86 9.99
CA GLN A 158 4.76 14.01 9.10
C GLN A 158 5.19 13.62 7.67
N VAL A 159 6.22 12.79 7.53
CA VAL A 159 6.65 12.24 6.24
C VAL A 159 5.49 11.48 5.57
N LEU A 160 4.81 10.61 6.31
CA LEU A 160 3.68 9.85 5.79
C LEU A 160 2.52 10.74 5.31
N ARG A 161 2.22 11.83 6.03
CA ARG A 161 1.19 12.80 5.59
C ARG A 161 1.55 13.44 4.25
N LEU A 162 2.79 13.88 4.09
CA LEU A 162 3.26 14.50 2.85
C LEU A 162 3.24 13.52 1.67
N ILE A 163 3.57 12.23 1.90
CA ILE A 163 3.40 11.16 0.91
C ILE A 163 1.94 11.02 0.50
N ALA A 164 1.02 10.99 1.47
CA ALA A 164 -0.42 10.87 1.21
C ALA A 164 -1.00 12.08 0.46
N GLU A 165 -0.39 13.24 0.61
CA GLU A 165 -0.71 14.46 -0.15
C GLU A 165 -0.12 14.46 -1.57
N GLY A 166 0.58 13.38 -1.96
CA GLY A 166 1.18 13.22 -3.29
C GLY A 166 2.46 14.01 -3.50
N LYS A 167 3.15 14.39 -2.41
CA LYS A 167 4.43 15.11 -2.50
C LYS A 167 5.55 14.17 -2.93
N THR A 168 6.41 14.67 -3.79
CA THR A 168 7.64 13.97 -4.18
C THR A 168 8.68 13.98 -3.05
N ASN A 169 9.61 13.05 -3.06
CA ASN A 169 10.69 12.98 -2.06
C ASN A 169 11.48 14.29 -1.94
N LYS A 170 11.63 15.02 -3.06
CA LYS A 170 12.30 16.33 -3.08
C LYS A 170 11.50 17.40 -2.34
N GLU A 171 10.19 17.50 -2.62
CA GLU A 171 9.29 18.44 -1.92
C GLU A 171 9.19 18.11 -0.42
N ILE A 172 9.14 16.82 -0.08
CA ILE A 172 9.15 16.38 1.31
C ILE A 172 10.42 16.83 2.02
N ALA A 173 11.58 16.65 1.41
CA ALA A 173 12.85 17.07 1.96
C ALA A 173 12.92 18.60 2.19
N GLU A 174 12.43 19.40 1.23
CA GLU A 174 12.38 20.85 1.32
C GLU A 174 11.46 21.31 2.46
N ILE A 175 10.21 20.80 2.54
CA ILE A 175 9.25 21.14 3.60
C ILE A 175 9.82 20.83 4.97
N LEU A 176 10.39 19.64 5.12
CA LEU A 176 10.94 19.18 6.38
C LEU A 176 12.21 19.93 6.81
N PHE A 177 12.95 20.49 5.88
CA PHE A 177 14.13 21.32 6.16
C PHE A 177 13.74 22.71 6.66
N PHE A 178 12.76 23.37 6.03
CA PHE A 178 12.28 24.68 6.46
C PHE A 178 11.66 24.67 7.86
N GLU A 179 10.82 23.69 8.18
CA GLU A 179 10.22 23.57 9.51
C GLU A 179 11.24 23.34 10.63
N ARG A 180 12.40 22.75 10.32
CA ARG A 180 13.49 22.61 11.29
C ARG A 180 14.16 23.95 11.60
N GLN A 181 14.37 24.80 10.59
CA GLN A 181 14.95 26.13 10.78
C GLN A 181 14.03 27.04 11.60
N ASP A 182 12.72 27.00 11.37
CA ASP A 182 11.76 27.82 12.12
C ASP A 182 11.71 27.41 13.62
N ARG A 183 11.85 26.13 13.93
CA ARG A 183 11.92 25.68 15.34
C ARG A 183 13.22 26.09 16.06
N ASP A 184 14.33 26.00 15.36
CA ASP A 184 15.63 26.39 15.92
C ASP A 184 15.74 27.91 16.04
N GLY A 185 15.10 28.70 15.16
CA GLY A 185 15.01 30.16 15.23
C GLY A 185 14.14 30.65 16.40
N ALA A 186 13.02 29.99 16.69
CA ALA A 186 12.11 30.35 17.77
C ALA A 186 12.70 30.07 19.19
N SER A 187 13.65 29.15 19.30
CA SER A 187 14.32 28.81 20.57
C SER A 187 15.37 29.85 20.99
N HIS A 188 15.82 30.72 20.08
CA HIS A 188 16.82 31.75 20.41
C HIS A 188 16.24 33.08 20.86
N GLU A 189 14.95 33.35 20.66
CA GLU A 189 14.32 34.62 21.09
C GLU A 189 13.84 34.65 22.56
N HIS A 190 13.81 33.51 23.27
CA HIS A 190 13.29 33.44 24.63
C HIS A 190 14.33 33.52 25.75
N HIS A 191 15.62 33.75 25.47
CA HIS A 191 16.68 33.85 26.50
C HIS A 191 17.25 35.25 26.69
N GLY A 192 16.58 36.32 26.26
CA GLY A 192 17.09 37.69 26.31
C GLY A 192 16.22 38.71 27.00
N LYS A 193 15.62 38.42 28.18
CA LYS A 193 15.07 39.49 29.05
C LYS A 193 14.86 39.00 30.49
N ILE A 194 15.92 38.80 31.24
CA ILE A 194 15.91 39.00 32.71
C ILE A 194 17.27 39.57 33.07
N GLY A 195 17.32 40.86 33.26
CA GLY A 195 18.50 41.54 33.72
C GLY A 195 18.19 42.94 34.23
N HIS A 196 18.22 43.09 35.51
CA HIS A 196 18.43 44.34 36.28
C HIS A 196 17.29 45.35 36.47
N SER A 197 16.75 45.36 37.62
CA SER A 197 16.65 46.63 38.37
C SER A 197 16.93 46.39 39.83
N GLN A 198 18.06 46.98 40.30
CA GLN A 198 18.43 47.16 41.69
C GLN A 198 17.83 48.42 42.25
N SER A 199 17.58 48.37 43.56
CA SER A 199 17.87 49.35 44.58
C SER A 199 17.04 50.64 44.63
N HIS A 200 16.19 50.84 45.55
CA HIS A 200 16.53 51.58 46.84
C HIS A 200 15.39 51.42 47.83
#